data_687a1f8b696be85167521365d85f775e
#
_entry.id   687a1f8b696be85167521365d85f775e
#
_cell.length_a   1.000
_cell.length_b   1.000
_cell.length_c   1.000
_cell.angle_alpha   90.00
_cell.angle_beta   90.00
_cell.angle_gamma   90.00
#
_symmetry.space_group_name_H-M   'P 1'
#
loop_
_entity.id
_entity.type
_entity.pdbx_description
1 polymer ?
#
loop_
_entity_poly.entity_id
_entity_poly.type
_entity_poly.pdbx_seq_one_letter_code
_entity_poly.pdbx_strand_id
1 'polypeptide(L)'
;MDFHHLSFEGPDAYARSGGLASRVTGLSRQLAALGHETHLWFVGDPFLPGYERADGLHLHRWCQWISAYHPGGVYDGEVGKVNDYAHSLPPRLLELIVVAVRAGTPVTVLAEDWHTVDAVLHLDHLLRRDGVRDAVRLLWNANNTFGFEWIDFERLARVATITTVSRYMKHSMHPRGVDPLVIPNGLEPAAFAPLHPAAVGAVAGHLAPRLLLAKVARFDPDKRWIAAIDVVAALRQRGARPLLVGRGGVESHGNEVVEHAQREGLRVAWRAADPGASGLIAVLDDVDDVDVLLLTSHLDPEARRLLFRASAAVLANSGHEPFGLVGLEAMAAGGVACTGISGEDYAIPGHNAIVLQTPVPGEAVASIERLRAHPSEERALRRQGLVTARRFAWSSVITRNLIPQIELAGR
;
A
#
# COMPACT_ATOMS: atom_id res chain seq x y z
N MET A 1 -10.38 24.07 0.88
CA MET A 1 -11.24 23.07 0.24
C MET A 1 -11.73 22.13 1.32
N ASP A 2 -12.92 21.58 1.14
CA ASP A 2 -13.50 20.57 2.01
C ASP A 2 -13.46 19.21 1.30
N PHE A 3 -12.85 18.20 1.93
CA PHE A 3 -12.68 16.87 1.38
C PHE A 3 -13.47 15.84 2.18
N HIS A 4 -14.30 15.06 1.49
CA HIS A 4 -14.93 13.87 2.03
C HIS A 4 -14.35 12.63 1.35
N HIS A 5 -13.61 11.84 2.09
CA HIS A 5 -12.98 10.61 1.60
C HIS A 5 -13.82 9.42 2.04
N LEU A 6 -14.40 8.71 1.08
CA LEU A 6 -15.26 7.56 1.27
C LEU A 6 -14.46 6.28 1.03
N SER A 7 -14.43 5.40 2.00
CA SER A 7 -13.71 4.13 1.90
C SER A 7 -14.39 3.05 2.74
N PHE A 8 -14.18 1.81 2.36
CA PHE A 8 -14.59 0.69 3.20
C PHE A 8 -13.57 0.43 4.30
N GLU A 9 -12.27 0.49 3.99
CA GLU A 9 -11.18 0.40 4.95
C GLU A 9 -10.85 1.76 5.59
N GLY A 10 -10.19 1.72 6.75
CA GLY A 10 -9.78 2.92 7.49
C GLY A 10 -8.64 2.68 8.48
N PRO A 11 -8.35 3.65 9.37
CA PRO A 11 -7.21 3.59 10.29
C PRO A 11 -7.37 2.62 11.45
N ASP A 12 -8.59 2.25 11.84
CA ASP A 12 -8.87 1.36 12.96
C ASP A 12 -8.29 -0.03 12.71
N ALA A 13 -7.90 -0.73 13.77
CA ALA A 13 -7.43 -2.12 13.65
C ALA A 13 -8.48 -3.03 13.00
N TYR A 14 -9.76 -2.82 13.34
CA TYR A 14 -10.91 -3.51 12.75
C TYR A 14 -11.06 -3.26 11.23
N ALA A 15 -10.78 -2.04 10.79
CA ALA A 15 -10.97 -1.59 9.40
C ALA A 15 -9.72 -1.76 8.52
N ARG A 16 -8.63 -2.26 9.07
CA ARG A 16 -7.34 -2.37 8.37
C ARG A 16 -7.13 -3.77 7.82
N SER A 17 -7.24 -3.93 6.51
CA SER A 17 -6.98 -5.22 5.84
C SER A 17 -5.79 -5.17 4.88
N GLY A 18 -5.48 -4.03 4.27
CA GLY A 18 -4.43 -4.00 3.27
C GLY A 18 -3.92 -2.60 2.88
N GLY A 19 -3.51 -2.50 1.62
CA GLY A 19 -2.97 -1.26 1.05
C GLY A 19 -3.98 -0.12 0.97
N LEU A 20 -5.28 -0.44 0.87
CA LEU A 20 -6.35 0.55 0.83
C LEU A 20 -6.40 1.37 2.14
N ALA A 21 -6.36 0.72 3.30
CA ALA A 21 -6.32 1.41 4.60
C ALA A 21 -5.13 2.38 4.69
N SER A 22 -3.95 1.95 4.22
CA SER A 22 -2.75 2.79 4.18
C SER A 22 -2.93 4.00 3.26
N ARG A 23 -3.51 3.79 2.07
CA ARG A 23 -3.80 4.86 1.11
C ARG A 23 -4.74 5.90 1.70
N VAL A 24 -5.93 5.47 2.12
CA VAL A 24 -6.97 6.42 2.56
C VAL A 24 -6.56 7.16 3.82
N THR A 25 -5.89 6.49 4.74
CA THR A 25 -5.38 7.11 5.97
C THR A 25 -4.29 8.12 5.67
N GLY A 26 -3.28 7.73 4.87
CA GLY A 26 -2.15 8.61 4.53
C GLY A 26 -2.57 9.81 3.70
N LEU A 27 -3.43 9.62 2.70
CA LEU A 27 -3.98 10.71 1.88
C LEU A 27 -4.79 11.70 2.71
N SER A 28 -5.72 11.20 3.55
CA SER A 28 -6.59 12.05 4.36
C SER A 28 -5.81 12.83 5.42
N ARG A 29 -4.86 12.18 6.10
CA ARG A 29 -3.97 12.87 7.06
C ARG A 29 -3.17 13.98 6.40
N GLN A 30 -2.63 13.71 5.21
CA GLN A 30 -1.82 14.70 4.51
C GLN A 30 -2.67 15.86 3.98
N LEU A 31 -3.90 15.63 3.53
CA LEU A 31 -4.85 16.69 3.16
C LEU A 31 -5.14 17.59 4.37
N ALA A 32 -5.43 17.00 5.53
CA ALA A 32 -5.64 17.74 6.77
C ALA A 32 -4.39 18.53 7.19
N ALA A 33 -3.19 17.93 7.10
CA ALA A 33 -1.91 18.59 7.39
C ALA A 33 -1.60 19.75 6.44
N LEU A 34 -2.14 19.74 5.22
CA LEU A 34 -2.05 20.84 4.26
C LEU A 34 -3.10 21.95 4.51
N GLY A 35 -3.89 21.84 5.58
CA GLY A 35 -4.87 22.85 5.98
C GLY A 35 -6.23 22.72 5.29
N HIS A 36 -6.52 21.58 4.69
CA HIS A 36 -7.86 21.29 4.14
C HIS A 36 -8.75 20.71 5.23
N GLU A 37 -10.02 21.12 5.27
CA GLU A 37 -11.03 20.42 6.05
C GLU A 37 -11.20 19.04 5.46
N THR A 38 -10.99 17.98 6.25
CA THR A 38 -10.90 16.63 5.71
C THR A 38 -11.65 15.64 6.58
N HIS A 39 -12.59 14.92 5.96
CA HIS A 39 -13.45 13.92 6.57
C HIS A 39 -13.16 12.56 5.95
N LEU A 40 -12.80 11.56 6.76
CA LEU A 40 -12.68 10.16 6.35
C LEU A 40 -13.87 9.36 6.88
N TRP A 41 -14.65 8.78 5.94
CA TRP A 41 -15.83 7.99 6.21
C TRP A 41 -15.53 6.53 5.90
N PHE A 42 -15.56 5.66 6.91
CA PHE A 42 -15.14 4.27 6.75
C PHE A 42 -15.94 3.33 7.63
N VAL A 43 -15.92 2.03 7.31
CA VAL A 43 -16.55 1.00 8.14
C VAL A 43 -15.73 0.83 9.41
N GLY A 44 -16.25 1.34 10.52
CA GLY A 44 -15.49 1.50 11.75
C GLY A 44 -15.61 0.36 12.75
N ASP A 45 -14.69 0.38 13.71
CA ASP A 45 -14.73 -0.47 14.90
C ASP A 45 -16.01 -0.18 15.71
N PRO A 46 -16.83 -1.20 16.03
CA PRO A 46 -18.09 -1.00 16.77
C PRO A 46 -17.91 -0.51 18.20
N PHE A 47 -16.71 -0.65 18.78
CA PHE A 47 -16.41 -0.30 20.18
C PHE A 47 -15.73 1.06 20.33
N LEU A 48 -15.39 1.72 19.24
CA LEU A 48 -14.81 3.07 19.23
C LEU A 48 -15.90 4.13 19.03
N PRO A 49 -15.66 5.41 19.41
CA PRO A 49 -16.61 6.49 19.14
C PRO A 49 -16.95 6.59 17.66
N GLY A 50 -18.21 6.80 17.31
CA GLY A 50 -18.65 6.93 15.91
C GLY A 50 -18.04 8.13 15.18
N TYR A 51 -17.64 9.15 15.92
CA TYR A 51 -16.93 10.31 15.43
C TYR A 51 -15.76 10.67 16.35
N GLU A 52 -14.64 11.04 15.72
CA GLU A 52 -13.44 11.49 16.40
C GLU A 52 -12.72 12.53 15.53
N ARG A 53 -12.09 13.51 16.15
CA ARG A 53 -11.18 14.45 15.46
C ARG A 53 -9.76 14.21 15.96
N ALA A 54 -8.87 13.81 15.06
CA ALA A 54 -7.48 13.55 15.37
C ALA A 54 -6.58 14.25 14.33
N ASP A 55 -5.63 15.06 14.78
CA ASP A 55 -4.65 15.77 13.94
C ASP A 55 -5.29 16.59 12.80
N GLY A 56 -6.44 17.21 13.05
CA GLY A 56 -7.18 17.98 12.05
C GLY A 56 -8.04 17.14 11.09
N LEU A 57 -7.95 15.82 11.16
CA LEU A 57 -8.75 14.87 10.38
C LEU A 57 -10.01 14.48 11.16
N HIS A 58 -11.16 14.51 10.49
CA HIS A 58 -12.44 14.04 11.00
C HIS A 58 -12.63 12.57 10.62
N LEU A 59 -12.64 11.69 11.62
CA LEU A 59 -12.88 10.26 11.46
C LEU A 59 -14.35 9.95 11.73
N HIS A 60 -15.03 9.40 10.75
CA HIS A 60 -16.44 8.98 10.85
C HIS A 60 -16.51 7.47 10.68
N ARG A 61 -16.81 6.76 11.78
CA ARG A 61 -16.97 5.30 11.80
C ARG A 61 -18.40 4.96 11.44
N TRP A 62 -18.58 4.43 10.24
CA TRP A 62 -19.89 4.05 9.71
C TRP A 62 -20.18 2.57 9.90
N CYS A 63 -21.42 2.12 9.71
CA CYS A 63 -21.87 0.73 9.81
C CYS A 63 -21.56 0.04 11.16
N GLN A 64 -21.30 0.79 12.25
CA GLN A 64 -20.89 0.22 13.54
C GLN A 64 -21.92 -0.77 14.11
N TRP A 65 -23.21 -0.52 13.90
CA TRP A 65 -24.28 -1.39 14.38
C TRP A 65 -24.25 -2.77 13.69
N ILE A 66 -23.83 -2.86 12.42
CA ILE A 66 -23.59 -4.13 11.72
C ILE A 66 -22.27 -4.74 12.20
N SER A 67 -21.21 -3.92 12.28
CA SER A 67 -19.88 -4.34 12.72
C SER A 67 -19.90 -5.02 14.11
N ALA A 68 -20.83 -4.62 14.98
CA ALA A 68 -21.00 -5.24 16.31
C ALA A 68 -21.40 -6.73 16.23
N TYR A 69 -22.06 -7.17 15.18
CA TYR A 69 -22.43 -8.58 14.94
C TYR A 69 -21.40 -9.33 14.09
N HIS A 70 -20.38 -8.64 13.59
CA HIS A 70 -19.37 -9.16 12.66
C HIS A 70 -17.95 -8.81 13.13
N PRO A 71 -17.44 -9.46 14.19
CA PRO A 71 -16.16 -9.10 14.81
C PRO A 71 -14.92 -9.47 14.00
N GLY A 72 -15.07 -10.25 12.93
CA GLY A 72 -13.97 -10.71 12.08
C GLY A 72 -13.30 -9.62 11.22
N GLY A 73 -13.71 -8.38 11.37
CA GLY A 73 -13.13 -7.22 10.67
C GLY A 73 -14.05 -6.63 9.61
N VAL A 74 -13.51 -5.71 8.82
CA VAL A 74 -14.27 -4.87 7.88
C VAL A 74 -15.06 -5.68 6.85
N TYR A 75 -14.51 -6.77 6.34
CA TYR A 75 -15.14 -7.62 5.32
C TYR A 75 -16.04 -8.73 5.89
N ASP A 76 -16.05 -8.94 7.20
CA ASP A 76 -17.04 -9.82 7.81
C ASP A 76 -18.42 -9.15 7.79
N GLY A 77 -19.43 -9.83 7.23
CA GLY A 77 -20.75 -9.24 6.98
C GLY A 77 -20.77 -8.16 5.88
N GLU A 78 -19.84 -8.25 4.92
CA GLU A 78 -19.58 -7.25 3.86
C GLU A 78 -20.86 -6.77 3.15
N VAL A 79 -21.71 -7.69 2.70
CA VAL A 79 -22.94 -7.36 1.93
C VAL A 79 -23.86 -6.42 2.72
N GLY A 80 -24.08 -6.70 4.00
CA GLY A 80 -24.90 -5.84 4.86
C GLY A 80 -24.30 -4.45 5.05
N LYS A 81 -22.97 -4.38 5.25
CA LYS A 81 -22.24 -3.13 5.42
C LYS A 81 -22.22 -2.29 4.14
N VAL A 82 -21.99 -2.90 2.96
CA VAL A 82 -22.06 -2.20 1.67
C VAL A 82 -23.44 -1.59 1.45
N ASN A 83 -24.50 -2.37 1.73
CA ASN A 83 -25.86 -1.89 1.58
C ASN A 83 -26.18 -0.73 2.54
N ASP A 84 -25.80 -0.83 3.81
CA ASP A 84 -25.99 0.26 4.78
C ASP A 84 -25.17 1.51 4.38
N TYR A 85 -23.91 1.33 4.01
CA TYR A 85 -23.04 2.40 3.57
C TYR A 85 -23.62 3.17 2.36
N ALA A 86 -24.15 2.44 1.39
CA ALA A 86 -24.73 3.00 0.18
C ALA A 86 -26.01 3.82 0.43
N HIS A 87 -26.80 3.47 1.46
CA HIS A 87 -28.09 4.09 1.70
C HIS A 87 -28.08 5.12 2.84
N SER A 88 -27.37 4.85 3.92
CA SER A 88 -27.40 5.70 5.11
C SER A 88 -26.36 6.82 5.10
N LEU A 89 -25.21 6.63 4.44
CA LEU A 89 -24.14 7.64 4.38
C LEU A 89 -24.47 8.85 3.49
N PRO A 90 -24.96 8.71 2.24
CA PRO A 90 -25.13 9.85 1.34
C PRO A 90 -26.06 10.95 1.86
N PRO A 91 -27.18 10.68 2.56
CA PRO A 91 -28.00 11.73 3.18
C PRO A 91 -27.21 12.54 4.22
N ARG A 92 -26.38 11.89 5.02
CA ARG A 92 -25.54 12.57 6.01
C ARG A 92 -24.45 13.43 5.39
N LEU A 93 -23.82 12.93 4.31
CA LEU A 93 -22.86 13.69 3.52
C LEU A 93 -23.50 14.95 2.92
N LEU A 94 -24.70 14.82 2.35
CA LEU A 94 -25.43 15.94 1.76
C LEU A 94 -25.60 17.10 2.75
N GLU A 95 -25.97 16.81 4.01
CA GLU A 95 -26.14 17.83 5.05
C GLU A 95 -24.87 18.68 5.23
N LEU A 96 -23.70 18.06 5.31
CA LEU A 96 -22.42 18.75 5.47
C LEU A 96 -22.01 19.48 4.20
N ILE A 97 -22.15 18.83 3.05
CA ILE A 97 -21.79 19.39 1.74
C ILE A 97 -22.63 20.65 1.45
N VAL A 98 -23.93 20.63 1.70
CA VAL A 98 -24.79 21.80 1.48
C VAL A 98 -24.36 22.98 2.34
N VAL A 99 -23.95 22.75 3.58
CA VAL A 99 -23.42 23.82 4.47
C VAL A 99 -22.16 24.40 3.88
N ALA A 100 -21.18 23.57 3.49
CA ALA A 100 -19.91 24.02 2.92
C ALA A 100 -20.12 24.77 1.59
N VAL A 101 -20.94 24.25 0.69
CA VAL A 101 -21.25 24.89 -0.62
C VAL A 101 -21.92 26.24 -0.42
N ARG A 102 -22.87 26.36 0.50
CA ARG A 102 -23.54 27.64 0.83
C ARG A 102 -22.58 28.66 1.45
N ALA A 103 -21.53 28.18 2.14
CA ALA A 103 -20.45 29.02 2.64
C ALA A 103 -19.42 29.41 1.56
N GLY A 104 -19.61 28.98 0.31
CA GLY A 104 -18.67 29.24 -0.79
C GLY A 104 -17.40 28.38 -0.76
N THR A 105 -17.37 27.30 0.04
CA THR A 105 -16.22 26.40 0.14
C THR A 105 -16.29 25.36 -0.97
N PRO A 106 -15.23 25.21 -1.81
CA PRO A 106 -15.16 24.13 -2.79
C PRO A 106 -15.13 22.76 -2.10
N VAL A 107 -16.00 21.85 -2.54
CA VAL A 107 -16.14 20.50 -1.98
C VAL A 107 -15.67 19.45 -2.96
N THR A 108 -14.89 18.48 -2.47
CA THR A 108 -14.42 17.32 -3.23
C THR A 108 -14.72 16.05 -2.46
N VAL A 109 -15.38 15.10 -3.12
CA VAL A 109 -15.60 13.75 -2.61
C VAL A 109 -14.64 12.80 -3.33
N LEU A 110 -13.84 12.10 -2.57
CA LEU A 110 -12.98 11.01 -3.03
C LEU A 110 -13.60 9.70 -2.58
N ALA A 111 -13.81 8.76 -3.47
CA ALA A 111 -14.42 7.46 -3.14
C ALA A 111 -13.53 6.33 -3.66
N GLU A 112 -13.36 5.28 -2.85
CA GLU A 112 -12.38 4.23 -3.10
C GLU A 112 -13.06 2.87 -3.28
N ASP A 113 -12.73 2.20 -4.39
CA ASP A 113 -13.11 0.85 -4.75
C ASP A 113 -14.63 0.60 -4.89
N TRP A 114 -14.99 -0.61 -5.32
CA TRP A 114 -16.35 -1.00 -5.70
C TRP A 114 -17.39 -0.80 -4.59
N HIS A 115 -16.99 -0.95 -3.33
CA HIS A 115 -17.87 -0.79 -2.16
C HIS A 115 -18.52 0.59 -2.06
N THR A 116 -17.90 1.60 -2.66
CA THR A 116 -18.38 2.98 -2.58
C THR A 116 -19.21 3.43 -3.79
N VAL A 117 -19.32 2.60 -4.84
CA VAL A 117 -19.97 2.97 -6.10
C VAL A 117 -21.43 3.40 -5.89
N ASP A 118 -22.22 2.58 -5.20
CA ASP A 118 -23.64 2.87 -4.99
C ASP A 118 -23.84 4.11 -4.10
N ALA A 119 -22.94 4.33 -3.12
CA ALA A 119 -22.95 5.56 -2.32
C ALA A 119 -22.67 6.81 -3.17
N VAL A 120 -21.73 6.74 -4.13
CA VAL A 120 -21.45 7.83 -5.08
C VAL A 120 -22.62 8.12 -5.99
N LEU A 121 -23.26 7.08 -6.54
CA LEU A 121 -24.43 7.21 -7.40
C LEU A 121 -25.64 7.80 -6.64
N HIS A 122 -25.85 7.37 -5.42
CA HIS A 122 -26.90 7.90 -4.55
C HIS A 122 -26.62 9.37 -4.16
N LEU A 123 -25.37 9.68 -3.80
CA LEU A 123 -24.97 11.04 -3.48
C LEU A 123 -25.15 11.99 -4.67
N ASP A 124 -24.77 11.59 -5.89
CA ASP A 124 -25.00 12.40 -7.09
C ASP A 124 -26.48 12.73 -7.28
N HIS A 125 -27.36 11.73 -7.10
CA HIS A 125 -28.81 11.95 -7.17
C HIS A 125 -29.29 12.98 -6.13
N LEU A 126 -28.83 12.87 -4.88
CA LEU A 126 -29.21 13.79 -3.82
C LEU A 126 -28.69 15.21 -4.08
N LEU A 127 -27.43 15.36 -4.52
CA LEU A 127 -26.83 16.64 -4.87
C LEU A 127 -27.58 17.36 -6.01
N ARG A 128 -28.04 16.60 -7.02
CA ARG A 128 -28.87 17.14 -8.12
C ARG A 128 -30.24 17.59 -7.62
N ARG A 129 -30.88 16.77 -6.80
CA ARG A 129 -32.18 17.09 -6.20
C ARG A 129 -32.13 18.40 -5.42
N ASP A 130 -31.04 18.63 -4.66
CA ASP A 130 -30.85 19.83 -3.81
C ASP A 130 -30.19 21.00 -4.56
N GLY A 131 -29.90 20.86 -5.87
CA GLY A 131 -29.38 21.92 -6.75
C GLY A 131 -27.94 22.34 -6.47
N VAL A 132 -27.14 21.50 -5.80
CA VAL A 132 -25.74 21.81 -5.43
C VAL A 132 -24.71 20.95 -6.17
N ARG A 133 -25.15 20.10 -7.10
CA ARG A 133 -24.28 19.12 -7.80
C ARG A 133 -23.07 19.77 -8.49
N ASP A 134 -23.24 20.90 -9.13
CA ASP A 134 -22.20 21.56 -9.92
C ASP A 134 -21.09 22.18 -9.06
N ALA A 135 -21.38 22.41 -7.78
CA ALA A 135 -20.39 22.90 -6.80
C ALA A 135 -19.53 21.79 -6.18
N VAL A 136 -19.81 20.52 -6.49
CA VAL A 136 -19.13 19.36 -5.87
C VAL A 136 -18.37 18.56 -6.92
N ARG A 137 -17.11 18.24 -6.63
CA ARG A 137 -16.31 17.34 -7.44
C ARG A 137 -16.40 15.92 -6.86
N LEU A 138 -16.84 14.97 -7.69
CA LEU A 138 -16.88 13.55 -7.35
C LEU A 138 -15.77 12.83 -8.10
N LEU A 139 -14.86 12.21 -7.38
CA LEU A 139 -13.81 11.34 -7.91
C LEU A 139 -14.01 9.94 -7.35
N TRP A 140 -13.93 8.92 -8.20
CA TRP A 140 -13.93 7.53 -7.79
C TRP A 140 -12.64 6.84 -8.24
N ASN A 141 -11.98 6.12 -7.33
CA ASN A 141 -10.66 5.53 -7.53
C ASN A 141 -10.69 4.01 -7.46
N ALA A 142 -10.06 3.35 -8.44
CA ALA A 142 -9.83 1.92 -8.43
C ALA A 142 -8.42 1.61 -7.92
N ASN A 143 -8.33 0.91 -6.79
CA ASN A 143 -7.05 0.44 -6.24
C ASN A 143 -6.65 -0.93 -6.75
N ASN A 144 -7.61 -1.73 -7.18
CA ASN A 144 -7.45 -3.08 -7.71
C ASN A 144 -8.61 -3.38 -8.67
N THR A 145 -8.63 -4.58 -9.23
CA THR A 145 -9.67 -5.01 -10.19
C THR A 145 -10.81 -5.82 -9.55
N PHE A 146 -10.76 -6.03 -8.24
CA PHE A 146 -11.79 -6.79 -7.54
C PHE A 146 -13.13 -6.04 -7.57
N GLY A 147 -14.21 -6.76 -7.82
CA GLY A 147 -15.57 -6.20 -7.91
C GLY A 147 -15.87 -5.45 -9.20
N PHE A 148 -14.97 -5.40 -10.18
CA PHE A 148 -15.21 -4.73 -11.46
C PHE A 148 -16.39 -5.31 -12.25
N GLU A 149 -16.72 -6.58 -12.05
CA GLU A 149 -17.88 -7.25 -12.64
C GLU A 149 -19.22 -6.72 -12.13
N TRP A 150 -19.22 -6.05 -10.98
CA TRP A 150 -20.42 -5.48 -10.37
C TRP A 150 -20.61 -3.99 -10.67
N ILE A 151 -19.63 -3.34 -11.34
CA ILE A 151 -19.64 -1.91 -11.60
C ILE A 151 -20.17 -1.61 -13.00
N ASP A 152 -21.22 -0.80 -13.09
CA ASP A 152 -21.61 -0.11 -14.31
C ASP A 152 -20.71 1.12 -14.51
N PHE A 153 -19.59 0.90 -15.20
CA PHE A 153 -18.60 1.96 -15.44
C PHE A 153 -19.14 3.08 -16.31
N GLU A 154 -20.06 2.81 -17.24
CA GLU A 154 -20.67 3.85 -18.07
C GLU A 154 -21.51 4.79 -17.21
N ARG A 155 -22.32 4.24 -16.31
CA ARG A 155 -23.12 5.02 -15.38
C ARG A 155 -22.23 5.80 -14.39
N LEU A 156 -21.19 5.17 -13.85
CA LEU A 156 -20.27 5.80 -12.91
C LEU A 156 -19.50 6.97 -13.56
N ALA A 157 -19.03 6.81 -14.80
CA ALA A 157 -18.30 7.84 -15.55
C ALA A 157 -19.14 9.09 -15.87
N ARG A 158 -20.49 8.98 -15.87
CA ARG A 158 -21.38 10.13 -16.04
C ARG A 158 -21.48 11.00 -14.79
N VAL A 159 -21.12 10.47 -13.62
CA VAL A 159 -21.32 11.15 -12.34
C VAL A 159 -20.01 11.47 -11.62
N ALA A 160 -18.97 10.70 -11.86
CA ALA A 160 -17.67 10.88 -11.20
C ALA A 160 -16.50 10.82 -12.19
N THR A 161 -15.43 11.57 -11.89
CA THR A 161 -14.16 11.39 -12.57
C THR A 161 -13.52 10.10 -12.08
N ILE A 162 -13.29 9.16 -13.01
CA ILE A 162 -12.67 7.87 -12.66
C ILE A 162 -11.17 8.04 -12.58
N THR A 163 -10.58 7.57 -11.49
CA THR A 163 -9.14 7.59 -11.23
C THR A 163 -8.62 6.19 -10.89
N THR A 164 -7.33 6.01 -10.93
CA THR A 164 -6.67 4.77 -10.52
C THR A 164 -5.23 5.03 -10.06
N VAL A 165 -4.55 3.99 -9.57
CA VAL A 165 -3.27 4.14 -8.87
C VAL A 165 -2.02 3.99 -9.73
N SER A 166 -2.14 3.42 -10.95
CA SER A 166 -1.00 3.18 -11.84
C SER A 166 -1.41 3.11 -13.30
N ARG A 167 -0.44 3.18 -14.22
CA ARG A 167 -0.65 2.94 -15.65
C ARG A 167 -1.10 1.52 -15.94
N TYR A 168 -0.59 0.55 -15.18
CA TYR A 168 -1.05 -0.85 -15.28
C TYR A 168 -2.55 -0.96 -15.01
N MET A 169 -3.01 -0.39 -13.90
CA MET A 169 -4.44 -0.35 -13.56
C MET A 169 -5.25 0.41 -14.61
N LYS A 170 -4.74 1.56 -15.09
CA LYS A 170 -5.37 2.30 -16.18
C LYS A 170 -5.60 1.42 -17.41
N HIS A 171 -4.57 0.70 -17.87
CA HIS A 171 -4.67 -0.18 -19.03
C HIS A 171 -5.63 -1.37 -18.76
N SER A 172 -5.65 -1.90 -17.53
CA SER A 172 -6.58 -2.95 -17.14
C SER A 172 -8.05 -2.51 -17.15
N MET A 173 -8.31 -1.20 -17.09
CA MET A 173 -9.65 -0.62 -17.13
C MET A 173 -10.13 -0.26 -18.55
N HIS A 174 -9.24 -0.12 -19.53
CA HIS A 174 -9.63 0.18 -20.93
C HIS A 174 -10.66 -0.80 -21.50
N PRO A 175 -10.60 -2.13 -21.26
CA PRO A 175 -11.62 -3.05 -21.73
C PRO A 175 -13.02 -2.82 -21.13
N ARG A 176 -13.11 -2.02 -20.05
CA ARG A 176 -14.37 -1.59 -19.42
C ARG A 176 -14.92 -0.28 -20.03
N GLY A 177 -14.29 0.25 -21.07
CA GLY A 177 -14.71 1.47 -21.76
C GLY A 177 -14.36 2.77 -21.04
N VAL A 178 -13.44 2.74 -20.06
CA VAL A 178 -13.02 3.94 -19.31
C VAL A 178 -11.51 4.19 -19.46
N ASP A 179 -11.14 5.47 -19.46
CA ASP A 179 -9.74 5.94 -19.47
C ASP A 179 -9.44 6.76 -18.20
N PRO A 180 -9.13 6.09 -17.06
CA PRO A 180 -9.00 6.76 -15.79
C PRO A 180 -7.77 7.65 -15.71
N LEU A 181 -7.84 8.70 -14.90
CA LEU A 181 -6.68 9.50 -14.50
C LEU A 181 -5.84 8.73 -13.48
N VAL A 182 -4.52 8.85 -13.56
CA VAL A 182 -3.63 8.19 -12.60
C VAL A 182 -3.29 9.12 -11.44
N ILE A 183 -3.72 8.75 -10.24
CA ILE A 183 -3.35 9.37 -8.96
C ILE A 183 -2.65 8.30 -8.11
N PRO A 184 -1.31 8.25 -8.12
CA PRO A 184 -0.58 7.15 -7.51
C PRO A 184 -0.74 7.11 -5.98
N ASN A 185 -0.42 5.98 -5.38
CA ASN A 185 -0.27 5.90 -3.93
C ASN A 185 0.93 6.72 -3.47
N GLY A 186 0.81 7.28 -2.27
CA GLY A 186 1.88 8.02 -1.64
C GLY A 186 2.44 7.31 -0.41
N LEU A 187 3.55 7.84 0.09
CA LEU A 187 4.16 7.45 1.34
C LEU A 187 4.00 8.56 2.39
N GLU A 188 3.75 8.14 3.62
CA GLU A 188 3.73 9.06 4.76
C GLU A 188 5.14 9.60 5.08
N PRO A 189 5.26 10.79 5.70
CA PRO A 189 6.56 11.36 6.08
C PRO A 189 7.44 10.41 6.91
N ALA A 190 6.83 9.57 7.74
CA ALA A 190 7.52 8.58 8.55
C ALA A 190 8.33 7.56 7.73
N ALA A 191 7.95 7.29 6.47
CA ALA A 191 8.70 6.40 5.59
C ALA A 191 10.10 6.93 5.24
N PHE A 192 10.28 8.25 5.32
CA PHE A 192 11.54 8.95 5.02
C PHE A 192 12.34 9.32 6.27
N ALA A 193 11.88 8.93 7.46
CA ALA A 193 12.58 9.23 8.70
C ALA A 193 13.99 8.62 8.67
N PRO A 194 15.01 9.39 9.06
CA PRO A 194 16.39 8.90 9.06
C PRO A 194 16.54 7.70 9.99
N LEU A 195 17.34 6.73 9.56
CA LEU A 195 17.76 5.61 10.40
C LEU A 195 19.06 5.95 11.10
N HIS A 196 19.21 5.51 12.33
CA HIS A 196 20.46 5.70 13.07
C HIS A 196 21.59 4.87 12.39
N PRO A 197 22.72 5.47 11.97
CA PRO A 197 23.79 4.76 11.27
C PRO A 197 24.33 3.54 12.04
N ALA A 198 24.41 3.63 13.38
CA ALA A 198 24.85 2.53 14.21
C ALA A 198 23.88 1.33 14.17
N ALA A 199 22.56 1.55 14.07
CA ALA A 199 21.59 0.46 13.94
C ALA A 199 21.74 -0.28 12.60
N VAL A 200 21.95 0.49 11.50
CA VAL A 200 22.21 -0.10 10.17
C VAL A 200 23.53 -0.88 10.19
N GLY A 201 24.58 -0.32 10.79
CA GLY A 201 25.87 -0.98 10.96
C GLY A 201 25.79 -2.24 11.83
N ALA A 202 24.97 -2.21 12.88
CA ALA A 202 24.75 -3.36 13.77
C ALA A 202 24.12 -4.54 13.01
N VAL A 203 23.05 -4.32 12.23
CA VAL A 203 22.44 -5.39 11.41
C VAL A 203 23.44 -5.95 10.39
N ALA A 204 24.16 -5.06 9.69
CA ALA A 204 25.14 -5.48 8.69
C ALA A 204 26.32 -6.27 9.32
N GLY A 205 26.84 -5.80 10.46
CA GLY A 205 27.94 -6.45 11.19
C GLY A 205 27.52 -7.79 11.79
N HIS A 206 26.31 -7.88 12.32
CA HIS A 206 25.74 -9.08 12.91
C HIS A 206 25.61 -10.22 11.89
N LEU A 207 25.27 -9.87 10.65
CA LEU A 207 25.05 -10.86 9.58
C LEU A 207 26.30 -11.10 8.71
N ALA A 208 27.38 -10.35 8.86
CA ALA A 208 28.57 -10.54 8.04
C ALA A 208 29.19 -11.94 8.23
N PRO A 209 29.55 -12.67 7.16
CA PRO A 209 29.54 -12.28 5.75
C PRO A 209 28.26 -12.69 4.97
N ARG A 210 27.12 -12.86 5.63
CA ARG A 210 25.88 -13.33 5.01
C ARG A 210 25.24 -12.27 4.12
N LEU A 211 24.48 -12.71 3.14
CA LEU A 211 23.73 -11.87 2.21
C LEU A 211 22.29 -11.75 2.69
N LEU A 212 21.93 -10.64 3.33
CA LEU A 212 20.57 -10.37 3.78
C LEU A 212 19.66 -10.03 2.60
N LEU A 213 18.56 -10.73 2.50
CA LEU A 213 17.41 -10.44 1.63
C LEU A 213 16.18 -10.18 2.50
N ALA A 214 15.26 -9.35 2.05
CA ALA A 214 14.01 -9.10 2.76
C ALA A 214 12.81 -9.36 1.85
N LYS A 215 11.70 -9.86 2.44
CA LYS A 215 10.40 -9.96 1.76
C LYS A 215 9.27 -9.73 2.76
N VAL A 216 8.41 -8.72 2.46
CA VAL A 216 7.23 -8.42 3.27
C VAL A 216 6.01 -8.43 2.35
N ALA A 217 5.15 -9.44 2.50
CA ALA A 217 3.93 -9.61 1.70
C ALA A 217 3.05 -10.67 2.34
N ARG A 218 1.75 -10.68 2.10
CA ARG A 218 0.88 -11.80 2.45
C ARG A 218 1.38 -13.08 1.78
N PHE A 219 1.09 -14.24 2.36
CA PHE A 219 1.34 -15.52 1.69
C PHE A 219 0.26 -15.78 0.63
N ASP A 220 0.42 -15.13 -0.50
CA ASP A 220 -0.45 -15.20 -1.65
C ASP A 220 0.40 -15.64 -2.87
N PRO A 221 -0.07 -16.56 -3.72
CA PRO A 221 0.68 -17.02 -4.91
C PRO A 221 1.14 -15.84 -5.79
N ASP A 222 0.31 -14.80 -5.94
CA ASP A 222 0.63 -13.63 -6.74
C ASP A 222 1.78 -12.79 -6.15
N LYS A 223 2.06 -12.94 -4.85
CA LYS A 223 3.23 -12.32 -4.21
C LYS A 223 4.53 -13.07 -4.46
N ARG A 224 4.49 -14.17 -5.21
CA ARG A 224 5.65 -14.94 -5.70
C ARG A 224 6.65 -15.31 -4.61
N TRP A 225 6.16 -15.85 -3.49
CA TRP A 225 7.03 -16.34 -2.43
C TRP A 225 7.90 -17.49 -2.88
N ILE A 226 7.36 -18.42 -3.67
CA ILE A 226 8.12 -19.56 -4.23
C ILE A 226 9.31 -19.05 -5.03
N ALA A 227 9.12 -18.07 -5.93
CA ALA A 227 10.22 -17.49 -6.71
C ALA A 227 11.26 -16.78 -5.80
N ALA A 228 10.86 -16.20 -4.67
CA ALA A 228 11.81 -15.64 -3.71
C ALA A 228 12.64 -16.73 -3.02
N ILE A 229 12.04 -17.88 -2.68
CA ILE A 229 12.75 -19.06 -2.17
C ILE A 229 13.75 -19.59 -3.21
N ASP A 230 13.35 -19.66 -4.48
CA ASP A 230 14.23 -20.10 -5.58
C ASP A 230 15.44 -19.17 -5.74
N VAL A 231 15.28 -17.86 -5.53
CA VAL A 231 16.42 -16.92 -5.51
C VAL A 231 17.40 -17.24 -4.36
N VAL A 232 16.89 -17.58 -3.18
CA VAL A 232 17.73 -17.99 -2.03
C VAL A 232 18.49 -19.27 -2.34
N ALA A 233 17.80 -20.29 -2.88
CA ALA A 233 18.38 -21.56 -3.26
C ALA A 233 19.48 -21.39 -4.33
N ALA A 234 19.19 -20.60 -5.37
CA ALA A 234 20.14 -20.35 -6.46
C ALA A 234 21.38 -19.56 -5.98
N LEU A 235 21.23 -18.57 -5.09
CA LEU A 235 22.37 -17.87 -4.48
C LEU A 235 23.23 -18.82 -3.64
N ARG A 236 22.61 -19.72 -2.87
CA ARG A 236 23.32 -20.73 -2.07
C ARG A 236 24.10 -21.73 -2.95
N GLN A 237 23.49 -22.21 -4.04
CA GLN A 237 24.15 -23.09 -5.02
C GLN A 237 25.38 -22.44 -5.66
N ARG A 238 25.40 -21.10 -5.76
CA ARG A 238 26.55 -20.32 -6.26
C ARG A 238 27.58 -19.94 -5.19
N GLY A 239 27.45 -20.52 -3.99
CA GLY A 239 28.42 -20.37 -2.89
C GLY A 239 28.18 -19.13 -2.02
N ALA A 240 27.09 -18.38 -2.21
CA ALA A 240 26.74 -17.33 -1.28
C ALA A 240 26.14 -17.93 0.02
N ARG A 241 26.11 -17.13 1.10
CA ARG A 241 25.40 -17.47 2.35
C ARG A 241 24.18 -16.54 2.52
N PRO A 242 23.09 -16.76 1.77
CA PRO A 242 21.91 -15.91 1.88
C PRO A 242 21.19 -16.14 3.20
N LEU A 243 20.51 -15.08 3.68
CA LEU A 243 19.47 -15.14 4.69
C LEU A 243 18.29 -14.33 4.16
N LEU A 244 17.15 -14.97 3.92
CA LEU A 244 15.91 -14.28 3.65
C LEU A 244 15.18 -14.04 4.96
N VAL A 245 15.01 -12.77 5.35
CA VAL A 245 14.11 -12.39 6.43
C VAL A 245 12.77 -12.02 5.81
N GLY A 246 11.77 -12.84 6.09
CA GLY A 246 10.44 -12.74 5.52
C GLY A 246 9.37 -12.46 6.57
N ARG A 247 8.37 -11.63 6.23
CA ARG A 247 7.14 -11.49 7.00
C ARG A 247 5.95 -11.73 6.08
N GLY A 248 5.27 -12.84 6.29
CA GLY A 248 4.04 -13.22 5.60
C GLY A 248 2.78 -12.83 6.40
N GLY A 249 1.66 -13.44 6.05
CA GLY A 249 0.42 -13.41 6.81
C GLY A 249 0.13 -14.76 7.46
N VAL A 250 -1.15 -15.07 7.59
CA VAL A 250 -1.65 -16.35 8.13
C VAL A 250 -2.29 -17.23 7.06
N GLU A 251 -2.14 -16.85 5.80
CA GLU A 251 -2.74 -17.54 4.66
C GLU A 251 -2.10 -18.92 4.45
N SER A 252 -2.90 -19.90 4.02
CA SER A 252 -2.50 -21.31 3.85
C SER A 252 -1.32 -21.53 2.89
N HIS A 253 -1.17 -20.66 1.89
CA HIS A 253 -0.04 -20.69 0.95
C HIS A 253 1.34 -20.61 1.65
N GLY A 254 1.39 -20.07 2.89
CA GLY A 254 2.60 -20.09 3.70
C GLY A 254 3.16 -21.49 3.96
N ASN A 255 2.31 -22.52 4.07
CA ASN A 255 2.74 -23.90 4.23
C ASN A 255 3.45 -24.42 2.96
N GLU A 256 2.89 -24.12 1.78
CA GLU A 256 3.49 -24.49 0.50
C GLU A 256 4.87 -23.84 0.32
N VAL A 257 5.03 -22.59 0.76
CA VAL A 257 6.31 -21.85 0.73
C VAL A 257 7.35 -22.54 1.60
N VAL A 258 6.98 -22.95 2.82
CA VAL A 258 7.88 -23.66 3.75
C VAL A 258 8.26 -25.04 3.19
N GLU A 259 7.29 -25.79 2.70
CA GLU A 259 7.54 -27.10 2.08
C GLU A 259 8.44 -26.99 0.84
N HIS A 260 8.25 -25.95 0.03
CA HIS A 260 9.11 -25.69 -1.11
C HIS A 260 10.55 -25.36 -0.67
N ALA A 261 10.73 -24.49 0.31
CA ALA A 261 12.04 -24.18 0.85
C ALA A 261 12.77 -25.44 1.38
N GLN A 262 12.05 -26.31 2.09
CA GLN A 262 12.61 -27.58 2.58
C GLN A 262 13.01 -28.53 1.46
N ARG A 263 12.21 -28.60 0.38
CA ARG A 263 12.57 -29.42 -0.82
C ARG A 263 13.83 -28.91 -1.52
N GLU A 264 14.04 -27.59 -1.51
CA GLU A 264 15.28 -26.95 -2.01
C GLU A 264 16.47 -27.10 -1.02
N GLY A 265 16.27 -27.82 0.09
CA GLY A 265 17.30 -28.06 1.10
C GLY A 265 17.60 -26.84 1.98
N LEU A 266 16.71 -25.85 2.01
CA LEU A 266 16.86 -24.65 2.83
C LEU A 266 16.32 -24.89 4.26
N ARG A 267 17.00 -24.32 5.24
CA ARG A 267 16.59 -24.37 6.64
C ARG A 267 15.71 -23.18 6.97
N VAL A 268 14.47 -23.46 7.37
CA VAL A 268 13.43 -22.48 7.69
C VAL A 268 13.28 -22.39 9.20
N ALA A 269 13.24 -21.18 9.73
CA ALA A 269 12.91 -20.90 11.14
C ALA A 269 11.79 -19.85 11.24
N TRP A 270 10.99 -19.96 12.30
CA TRP A 270 9.97 -18.99 12.64
C TRP A 270 10.35 -18.32 13.95
N ARG A 271 10.30 -16.98 14.01
CA ARG A 271 10.59 -16.21 15.21
C ARG A 271 9.64 -15.02 15.35
N ALA A 272 9.34 -14.64 16.59
CA ALA A 272 8.72 -13.36 16.88
C ALA A 272 9.80 -12.32 17.13
N ALA A 273 9.71 -11.16 16.49
CA ALA A 273 10.54 -9.99 16.77
C ALA A 273 9.77 -9.04 17.69
N ASP A 274 10.44 -8.52 18.70
CA ASP A 274 9.93 -7.40 19.47
C ASP A 274 9.89 -6.12 18.60
N PRO A 275 9.06 -5.13 18.94
CA PRO A 275 9.04 -3.86 18.23
C PRO A 275 10.38 -3.13 18.26
N GLY A 276 10.66 -2.36 17.22
CA GLY A 276 11.83 -1.48 17.12
C GLY A 276 13.08 -2.14 16.56
N ALA A 277 14.10 -1.31 16.40
CA ALA A 277 15.39 -1.72 15.84
C ALA A 277 16.08 -2.80 16.69
N SER A 278 16.01 -2.70 18.02
CA SER A 278 16.59 -3.69 18.94
C SER A 278 15.94 -5.06 18.80
N GLY A 279 14.61 -5.12 18.67
CA GLY A 279 13.90 -6.37 18.46
C GLY A 279 14.27 -7.03 17.13
N LEU A 280 14.40 -6.25 16.05
CA LEU A 280 14.89 -6.77 14.77
C LEU A 280 16.32 -7.32 14.89
N ILE A 281 17.22 -6.63 15.60
CA ILE A 281 18.61 -7.09 15.77
C ILE A 281 18.62 -8.39 16.59
N ALA A 282 17.90 -8.45 17.70
CA ALA A 282 17.84 -9.62 18.56
C ALA A 282 17.31 -10.87 17.85
N VAL A 283 16.33 -10.71 16.94
CA VAL A 283 15.78 -11.85 16.20
C VAL A 283 16.77 -12.43 15.19
N LEU A 284 17.81 -11.68 14.84
CA LEU A 284 18.91 -12.10 13.97
C LEU A 284 20.05 -12.81 14.72
N ASP A 285 19.97 -12.94 16.06
CA ASP A 285 20.90 -13.75 16.83
C ASP A 285 20.71 -15.25 16.47
N ASP A 286 21.80 -16.02 16.50
CA ASP A 286 21.77 -17.47 16.27
C ASP A 286 21.08 -17.92 14.96
N VAL A 287 21.24 -17.14 13.88
CA VAL A 287 20.68 -17.48 12.55
C VAL A 287 21.70 -18.16 11.63
N ASP A 288 22.89 -18.52 12.11
CA ASP A 288 23.98 -19.07 11.30
C ASP A 288 23.56 -20.29 10.47
N ASP A 289 22.67 -21.08 11.02
CA ASP A 289 22.12 -22.28 10.42
C ASP A 289 20.73 -22.08 9.76
N VAL A 290 20.24 -20.86 9.60
CA VAL A 290 18.95 -20.53 9.01
C VAL A 290 19.15 -19.89 7.64
N ASP A 291 18.44 -20.38 6.61
CA ASP A 291 18.45 -19.79 5.26
C ASP A 291 17.23 -18.87 5.04
N VAL A 292 16.10 -19.23 5.67
CA VAL A 292 14.84 -18.48 5.60
C VAL A 292 14.32 -18.26 7.01
N LEU A 293 14.28 -17.02 7.47
CA LEU A 293 13.72 -16.62 8.74
C LEU A 293 12.36 -15.96 8.51
N LEU A 294 11.28 -16.60 8.95
CA LEU A 294 9.93 -16.07 8.84
C LEU A 294 9.50 -15.44 10.16
N LEU A 295 9.12 -14.17 10.11
CA LEU A 295 8.68 -13.43 11.28
C LEU A 295 7.18 -13.62 11.51
N THR A 296 6.80 -13.99 12.74
CA THR A 296 5.40 -14.16 13.15
C THR A 296 4.77 -12.85 13.65
N SER A 297 5.59 -11.95 14.19
CA SER A 297 5.16 -10.64 14.64
C SER A 297 5.11 -9.61 13.52
N HIS A 298 4.32 -8.55 13.71
CA HIS A 298 4.31 -7.41 12.81
C HIS A 298 5.58 -6.57 13.01
N LEU A 299 6.21 -6.19 11.90
CA LEU A 299 7.33 -5.24 11.93
C LEU A 299 6.78 -3.80 12.01
N ASP A 300 7.15 -3.09 13.08
CA ASP A 300 6.86 -1.67 13.15
C ASP A 300 7.60 -0.88 12.05
N PRO A 301 7.22 0.39 11.80
CA PRO A 301 7.79 1.17 10.71
C PRO A 301 9.30 1.36 10.78
N GLU A 302 9.91 1.44 11.98
CA GLU A 302 11.36 1.60 12.12
C GLU A 302 12.10 0.30 11.80
N ALA A 303 11.69 -0.81 12.42
CA ALA A 303 12.26 -2.13 12.17
C ALA A 303 12.16 -2.52 10.69
N ARG A 304 11.01 -2.22 10.03
CA ARG A 304 10.81 -2.47 8.61
C ARG A 304 11.77 -1.64 7.74
N ARG A 305 11.92 -0.34 8.01
CA ARG A 305 12.88 0.50 7.29
C ARG A 305 14.31 0.03 7.49
N LEU A 306 14.68 -0.37 8.72
CA LEU A 306 15.99 -0.89 9.04
C LEU A 306 16.28 -2.19 8.26
N LEU A 307 15.35 -3.13 8.26
CA LEU A 307 15.45 -4.36 7.47
C LEU A 307 15.64 -4.04 5.97
N PHE A 308 14.82 -3.17 5.40
CA PHE A 308 14.93 -2.79 3.99
C PHE A 308 16.26 -2.10 3.67
N ARG A 309 16.72 -1.22 4.55
CA ARG A 309 17.99 -0.50 4.36
C ARG A 309 19.21 -1.39 4.43
N ALA A 310 19.21 -2.37 5.34
CA ALA A 310 20.30 -3.30 5.55
C ALA A 310 20.35 -4.41 4.49
N SER A 311 19.24 -4.71 3.82
CA SER A 311 19.16 -5.78 2.82
C SER A 311 19.94 -5.45 1.54
N ALA A 312 20.54 -6.48 0.95
CA ALA A 312 21.11 -6.42 -0.39
C ALA A 312 20.04 -6.23 -1.46
N ALA A 313 18.87 -6.83 -1.23
CA ALA A 313 17.65 -6.58 -2.02
C ALA A 313 16.39 -6.86 -1.19
N VAL A 314 15.35 -6.06 -1.43
CA VAL A 314 13.99 -6.28 -0.93
C VAL A 314 13.18 -6.89 -2.06
N LEU A 315 12.76 -8.15 -1.90
CA LEU A 315 12.07 -8.93 -2.94
C LEU A 315 10.57 -8.57 -2.97
N ALA A 316 10.25 -7.40 -3.52
CA ALA A 316 8.89 -6.94 -3.81
C ALA A 316 8.42 -7.42 -5.21
N ASN A 317 8.71 -8.67 -5.53
CA ASN A 317 8.63 -9.30 -6.84
C ASN A 317 7.26 -9.90 -7.16
N SER A 318 6.16 -9.21 -6.87
CA SER A 318 4.79 -9.65 -7.15
C SER A 318 4.56 -9.92 -8.64
N GLY A 319 3.60 -10.78 -8.96
CA GLY A 319 3.18 -11.09 -10.33
C GLY A 319 2.33 -9.97 -10.91
N HIS A 320 1.23 -9.67 -10.24
CA HIS A 320 0.32 -8.59 -10.58
C HIS A 320 0.20 -7.66 -9.37
N GLU A 321 0.74 -6.49 -9.49
CA GLU A 321 0.71 -5.50 -8.42
C GLU A 321 0.02 -4.23 -8.95
N PRO A 322 -1.09 -3.81 -8.36
CA PRO A 322 -1.75 -2.57 -8.77
C PRO A 322 -0.87 -1.34 -8.66
N PHE A 323 0.00 -1.28 -7.64
CA PHE A 323 0.92 -0.16 -7.45
C PHE A 323 2.30 -0.55 -6.86
N GLY A 324 2.36 -1.51 -5.92
CA GLY A 324 3.61 -1.99 -5.35
C GLY A 324 4.22 -1.11 -4.25
N LEU A 325 3.48 -0.85 -3.17
CA LEU A 325 3.95 -0.01 -2.04
C LEU A 325 5.27 -0.51 -1.43
N VAL A 326 5.47 -1.83 -1.29
CA VAL A 326 6.66 -2.40 -0.63
C VAL A 326 7.96 -2.03 -1.35
N GLY A 327 7.98 -2.05 -2.69
CA GLY A 327 9.14 -1.60 -3.46
C GLY A 327 9.44 -0.12 -3.25
N LEU A 328 8.40 0.70 -3.21
CA LEU A 328 8.53 2.15 -2.97
C LEU A 328 8.98 2.45 -1.52
N GLU A 329 8.49 1.71 -0.53
CA GLU A 329 8.93 1.80 0.87
C GLU A 329 10.41 1.39 1.02
N ALA A 330 10.84 0.35 0.29
CA ALA A 330 12.25 -0.03 0.26
C ALA A 330 13.14 1.08 -0.30
N MET A 331 12.71 1.74 -1.38
CA MET A 331 13.41 2.92 -1.92
C MET A 331 13.45 4.08 -0.92
N ALA A 332 12.34 4.36 -0.22
CA ALA A 332 12.26 5.42 0.79
C ALA A 332 13.20 5.17 1.97
N ALA A 333 13.38 3.91 2.37
CA ALA A 333 14.36 3.50 3.38
C ALA A 333 15.82 3.58 2.89
N GLY A 334 16.06 3.87 1.61
CA GLY A 334 17.37 3.80 0.97
C GLY A 334 17.86 2.37 0.73
N GLY A 335 16.94 1.42 0.65
CA GLY A 335 17.17 0.02 0.28
C GLY A 335 17.27 -0.18 -1.24
N VAL A 336 17.54 -1.42 -1.65
CA VAL A 336 17.48 -1.88 -3.05
C VAL A 336 16.14 -2.56 -3.27
N ALA A 337 15.23 -1.92 -3.99
CA ALA A 337 13.97 -2.54 -4.39
C ALA A 337 14.21 -3.51 -5.54
N CYS A 338 13.65 -4.74 -5.42
CA CYS A 338 13.60 -5.72 -6.48
C CYS A 338 12.11 -5.98 -6.78
N THR A 339 11.59 -5.37 -7.86
CA THR A 339 10.17 -5.31 -8.20
C THR A 339 9.82 -6.19 -9.39
N GLY A 340 8.52 -6.39 -9.64
CA GLY A 340 7.98 -6.83 -10.93
C GLY A 340 7.87 -5.66 -11.93
N ILE A 341 7.02 -5.85 -12.93
CA ILE A 341 6.82 -4.91 -14.05
C ILE A 341 5.37 -4.46 -14.20
N SER A 342 4.49 -4.75 -13.25
CA SER A 342 3.07 -4.41 -13.39
C SER A 342 2.78 -2.97 -12.96
N GLY A 343 2.34 -2.74 -11.75
CA GLY A 343 1.94 -1.42 -11.29
C GLY A 343 3.05 -0.54 -10.72
N GLU A 344 4.29 -1.00 -10.70
CA GLU A 344 5.44 -0.28 -10.15
C GLU A 344 5.98 0.77 -11.11
N ASP A 345 5.14 1.71 -11.53
CA ASP A 345 5.44 2.79 -12.48
C ASP A 345 6.66 3.65 -12.09
N TYR A 346 7.05 3.61 -10.83
CA TYR A 346 8.20 4.30 -10.28
C TYR A 346 9.53 3.57 -10.52
N ALA A 347 9.50 2.26 -10.84
CA ALA A 347 10.69 1.42 -10.96
C ALA A 347 11.28 1.50 -12.36
N ILE A 348 12.55 1.90 -12.45
CA ILE A 348 13.31 1.98 -13.71
C ILE A 348 14.51 1.03 -13.64
N PRO A 349 14.57 0.01 -14.52
CA PRO A 349 15.62 -1.02 -14.48
C PRO A 349 17.03 -0.44 -14.45
N GLY A 350 17.85 -0.86 -13.47
CA GLY A 350 19.25 -0.46 -13.35
C GLY A 350 19.49 1.01 -12.98
N HIS A 351 18.44 1.82 -12.93
CA HIS A 351 18.52 3.22 -12.51
C HIS A 351 18.19 3.40 -11.02
N ASN A 352 17.04 2.90 -10.58
CA ASN A 352 16.55 3.07 -9.22
C ASN A 352 16.05 1.78 -8.56
N ALA A 353 15.93 0.68 -9.33
CA ALA A 353 15.48 -0.63 -8.89
C ALA A 353 16.12 -1.76 -9.70
N ILE A 354 16.11 -2.96 -9.14
CA ILE A 354 16.13 -4.22 -9.88
C ILE A 354 14.68 -4.45 -10.33
N VAL A 355 14.44 -4.61 -11.62
CA VAL A 355 13.12 -4.88 -12.18
C VAL A 355 13.15 -6.22 -12.89
N LEU A 356 12.39 -7.18 -12.36
CA LEU A 356 12.33 -8.55 -12.86
C LEU A 356 11.27 -8.68 -13.93
N GLN A 357 11.68 -9.11 -15.12
CA GLN A 357 10.77 -9.34 -16.25
C GLN A 357 10.17 -10.75 -16.23
N THR A 358 10.85 -11.67 -15.56
CA THR A 358 10.46 -13.07 -15.49
C THR A 358 10.45 -13.57 -14.02
N PRO A 359 9.78 -14.69 -13.72
CA PRO A 359 9.88 -15.32 -12.42
C PRO A 359 11.16 -16.16 -12.27
N VAL A 360 12.03 -16.21 -13.29
CA VAL A 360 13.24 -17.05 -13.26
C VAL A 360 14.24 -16.49 -12.24
N PRO A 361 14.68 -17.28 -11.25
CA PRO A 361 15.53 -16.80 -10.17
C PRO A 361 16.88 -16.25 -10.65
N GLY A 362 17.39 -16.74 -11.77
CA GLY A 362 18.65 -16.30 -12.36
C GLY A 362 18.72 -14.80 -12.67
N GLU A 363 17.59 -14.18 -13.02
CA GLU A 363 17.53 -12.73 -13.29
C GLU A 363 17.78 -11.90 -12.02
N ALA A 364 17.14 -12.27 -10.92
CA ALA A 364 17.35 -11.63 -9.61
C ALA A 364 18.77 -11.88 -9.10
N VAL A 365 19.24 -13.15 -9.20
CA VAL A 365 20.59 -13.55 -8.77
C VAL A 365 21.68 -12.75 -9.50
N ALA A 366 21.60 -12.69 -10.84
CA ALA A 366 22.58 -11.94 -11.65
C ALA A 366 22.60 -10.45 -11.27
N SER A 367 21.43 -9.85 -11.03
CA SER A 367 21.32 -8.44 -10.63
C SER A 367 21.91 -8.20 -9.24
N ILE A 368 21.62 -9.07 -8.27
CA ILE A 368 22.15 -8.97 -6.90
C ILE A 368 23.69 -9.14 -6.90
N GLU A 369 24.21 -10.15 -7.60
CA GLU A 369 25.65 -10.40 -7.71
C GLU A 369 26.38 -9.22 -8.39
N ARG A 370 25.79 -8.67 -9.47
CA ARG A 370 26.31 -7.47 -10.14
C ARG A 370 26.44 -6.30 -9.16
N LEU A 371 25.39 -5.98 -8.41
CA LEU A 371 25.45 -4.86 -7.47
C LEU A 371 26.47 -5.09 -6.36
N ARG A 372 26.63 -6.33 -5.89
CA ARG A 372 27.69 -6.69 -4.92
C ARG A 372 29.10 -6.51 -5.49
N ALA A 373 29.29 -6.89 -6.75
CA ALA A 373 30.59 -6.73 -7.43
C ALA A 373 30.90 -5.26 -7.75
N HIS A 374 29.87 -4.39 -7.83
CA HIS A 374 30.01 -2.98 -8.20
C HIS A 374 29.35 -2.06 -7.16
N PRO A 375 29.98 -1.82 -5.99
CA PRO A 375 29.41 -1.02 -4.90
C PRO A 375 29.06 0.43 -5.28
N SER A 376 29.69 0.97 -6.33
CA SER A 376 29.37 2.31 -6.85
C SER A 376 28.01 2.32 -7.54
N GLU A 377 27.67 1.26 -8.29
CA GLU A 377 26.35 1.11 -8.93
C GLU A 377 25.26 0.92 -7.88
N GLU A 378 25.51 0.07 -6.87
CA GLU A 378 24.58 -0.11 -5.75
C GLU A 378 24.27 1.22 -5.05
N ARG A 379 25.30 1.98 -4.70
CA ARG A 379 25.13 3.31 -4.07
C ARG A 379 24.36 4.27 -4.97
N ALA A 380 24.61 4.26 -6.27
CA ALA A 380 23.87 5.09 -7.23
C ALA A 380 22.39 4.70 -7.28
N LEU A 381 22.10 3.39 -7.40
CA LEU A 381 20.75 2.85 -7.43
C LEU A 381 19.97 3.20 -6.16
N ARG A 382 20.55 3.02 -4.97
CA ARG A 382 19.94 3.41 -3.69
C ARG A 382 19.64 4.91 -3.62
N ARG A 383 20.55 5.78 -4.08
CA ARG A 383 20.31 7.24 -4.12
C ARG A 383 19.18 7.60 -5.07
N GLN A 384 19.15 7.02 -6.27
CA GLN A 384 18.08 7.29 -7.24
C GLN A 384 16.73 6.72 -6.77
N GLY A 385 16.74 5.58 -6.10
CA GLY A 385 15.55 5.03 -5.44
C GLY A 385 14.96 6.02 -4.42
N LEU A 386 15.79 6.57 -3.54
CA LEU A 386 15.35 7.56 -2.55
C LEU A 386 14.83 8.85 -3.21
N VAL A 387 15.51 9.35 -4.26
CA VAL A 387 15.04 10.52 -5.03
C VAL A 387 13.69 10.25 -5.66
N THR A 388 13.50 9.05 -6.22
CA THR A 388 12.22 8.63 -6.79
C THR A 388 11.14 8.54 -5.73
N ALA A 389 11.40 7.85 -4.61
CA ALA A 389 10.41 7.69 -3.54
C ALA A 389 9.90 9.02 -2.99
N ARG A 390 10.76 10.04 -2.87
CA ARG A 390 10.35 11.39 -2.43
C ARG A 390 9.31 12.05 -3.34
N ARG A 391 9.26 11.70 -4.63
CA ARG A 391 8.22 12.18 -5.55
C ARG A 391 6.85 11.59 -5.26
N PHE A 392 6.84 10.47 -4.53
CA PHE A 392 5.65 9.77 -4.05
C PHE A 392 5.37 10.02 -2.56
N ALA A 393 5.99 11.02 -1.92
CA ALA A 393 5.46 11.51 -0.64
C ALA A 393 4.03 12.03 -0.85
N TRP A 394 3.10 11.77 0.07
CA TRP A 394 1.70 12.21 -0.08
C TRP A 394 1.57 13.69 -0.39
N SER A 395 2.39 14.54 0.23
CA SER A 395 2.42 15.97 -0.09
C SER A 395 2.70 16.24 -1.57
N SER A 396 3.64 15.51 -2.17
CA SER A 396 3.97 15.62 -3.60
C SER A 396 2.86 15.08 -4.50
N VAL A 397 2.26 13.93 -4.14
CA VAL A 397 1.14 13.32 -4.88
C VAL A 397 -0.07 14.26 -4.87
N ILE A 398 -0.42 14.81 -3.72
CA ILE A 398 -1.54 15.75 -3.61
C ILE A 398 -1.31 16.97 -4.48
N THR A 399 -0.16 17.64 -4.34
CA THR A 399 0.09 18.90 -5.04
C THR A 399 0.33 18.75 -6.53
N ARG A 400 0.85 17.62 -6.99
CA ARG A 400 1.21 17.41 -8.41
C ARG A 400 0.21 16.58 -9.20
N ASN A 401 -0.53 15.70 -8.52
CA ASN A 401 -1.45 14.77 -9.20
C ASN A 401 -2.91 15.04 -8.82
N LEU A 402 -3.25 15.17 -7.53
CA LEU A 402 -4.64 15.28 -7.11
C LEU A 402 -5.22 16.69 -7.35
N ILE A 403 -4.61 17.73 -6.77
CA ILE A 403 -5.15 19.10 -6.84
C ILE A 403 -5.27 19.59 -8.28
N PRO A 404 -4.27 19.43 -9.18
CA PRO A 404 -4.41 19.86 -10.57
C PRO A 404 -5.58 19.19 -11.31
N GLN A 405 -5.86 17.91 -11.01
CA GLN A 405 -6.98 17.19 -11.64
C GLN A 405 -8.34 17.72 -11.13
N ILE A 406 -8.44 18.07 -9.84
CA ILE A 406 -9.65 18.67 -9.27
C ILE A 406 -9.91 20.05 -9.91
N GLU A 407 -8.88 20.86 -10.12
CA GLU A 407 -8.97 22.18 -10.73
C GLU A 407 -9.34 22.12 -12.22
N LEU A 408 -8.78 21.14 -12.96
CA LEU A 408 -9.12 20.92 -14.37
C LEU A 408 -10.55 20.44 -14.56
N ALA A 409 -11.02 19.56 -13.72
CA ALA A 409 -12.42 19.08 -13.73
C ALA A 409 -13.44 20.18 -13.33
N GLY A 410 -12.98 21.33 -12.88
CA GLY A 410 -13.78 22.50 -12.50
C GLY A 410 -13.96 23.55 -13.61
N ARG A 411 -13.26 23.37 -14.73
CA ARG A 411 -13.35 24.23 -15.93
C ARG A 411 -14.26 23.58 -16.98
#